data_4afbc4135b96c6c6a86c45b897de496e
#
_entry.id   4afbc4135b96c6c6a86c45b897de496e
#
_cell.length_a   1.000
_cell.length_b   1.000
_cell.length_c   1.000
_cell.angle_alpha   90.00
_cell.angle_beta   90.00
_cell.angle_gamma   90.00
#
_symmetry.space_group_name_H-M   'P 1'
#
loop_
_entity.id
_entity.type
_entity.pdbx_description
1 polymer ?
#
loop_
_entity_poly.entity_id
_entity_poly.type
_entity_poly.pdbx_seq_one_letter_code
_entity_poly.pdbx_strand_id
1 'polypeptide(L)'
;MFPLARRYANILATDGIIRGLIGPRETARLWDRHLLNCAVVADLVPRQATLLDIGSGAGLPGIVLAMLLPEVQVTLLEPMARRVEFLDECRAALGLRNVTVRRGRAEEVRGQVRAEVVTARAVAPLDRLAGLAIPLVQPGGMVLALKGQRAAAEADAAGPVLRSLGVSDVAVLRAGVGKIAPPATVVRLIAGAHPTGAAKSARQVGARTGRRARPRGADGKAARTPR
;
A
#
# COMPACT_ATOMS: atom_id res chain seq x y z
N MET A 1 -15.34 -13.27 -17.93
CA MET A 1 -14.80 -11.98 -17.47
C MET A 1 -15.78 -10.82 -17.59
N PHE A 2 -16.32 -10.47 -18.77
CA PHE A 2 -17.24 -9.32 -18.94
C PHE A 2 -18.46 -9.31 -17.98
N PRO A 3 -19.13 -10.44 -17.70
CA PRO A 3 -20.22 -10.48 -16.72
C PRO A 3 -19.80 -10.05 -15.30
N LEU A 4 -18.60 -10.46 -14.83
CA LEU A 4 -18.08 -10.06 -13.52
C LEU A 4 -17.78 -8.54 -13.48
N ALA A 5 -17.17 -8.00 -14.54
CA ALA A 5 -16.90 -6.57 -14.63
C ALA A 5 -18.19 -5.73 -14.62
N ARG A 6 -19.25 -6.19 -15.31
CA ARG A 6 -20.58 -5.56 -15.26
C ARG A 6 -21.19 -5.62 -13.86
N ARG A 7 -21.11 -6.79 -13.19
CA ARG A 7 -21.60 -6.92 -11.82
C ARG A 7 -20.89 -5.97 -10.86
N TYR A 8 -19.55 -5.87 -10.97
CA TYR A 8 -18.78 -4.94 -10.17
C TYR A 8 -19.11 -3.48 -10.48
N ALA A 9 -19.25 -3.12 -11.77
CA ALA A 9 -19.69 -1.79 -12.16
C ALA A 9 -21.04 -1.41 -11.55
N ASN A 10 -22.01 -2.34 -11.51
CA ASN A 10 -23.31 -2.12 -10.88
C ASN A 10 -23.16 -1.91 -9.37
N ILE A 11 -22.37 -2.73 -8.66
CA ILE A 11 -22.10 -2.54 -7.21
C ILE A 11 -21.49 -1.14 -6.97
N LEU A 12 -20.53 -0.70 -7.79
CA LEU A 12 -19.94 0.64 -7.67
C LEU A 12 -20.96 1.75 -7.93
N ALA A 13 -21.86 1.56 -8.91
CA ALA A 13 -22.89 2.52 -9.29
C ALA A 13 -24.04 2.62 -8.29
N THR A 14 -24.23 1.63 -7.41
CA THR A 14 -25.25 1.59 -6.36
C THR A 14 -24.62 1.79 -4.99
N ASP A 15 -24.17 0.69 -4.38
CA ASP A 15 -23.63 0.67 -3.01
C ASP A 15 -22.37 1.53 -2.86
N GLY A 16 -21.53 1.60 -3.91
CA GLY A 16 -20.35 2.45 -3.93
C GLY A 16 -20.68 3.93 -3.81
N ILE A 17 -21.77 4.39 -4.42
CA ILE A 17 -22.27 5.78 -4.31
C ILE A 17 -22.90 6.01 -2.94
N ILE A 18 -23.80 5.13 -2.51
CA ILE A 18 -24.50 5.23 -1.21
C ILE A 18 -23.48 5.34 -0.06
N ARG A 19 -22.39 4.57 -0.13
CA ARG A 19 -21.34 4.56 0.89
C ARG A 19 -20.26 5.64 0.68
N GLY A 20 -20.40 6.50 -0.34
CA GLY A 20 -19.47 7.60 -0.64
C GLY A 20 -18.08 7.14 -1.10
N LEU A 21 -17.99 5.97 -1.72
CA LEU A 21 -16.75 5.41 -2.28
C LEU A 21 -16.51 5.90 -3.72
N ILE A 22 -17.59 6.13 -4.45
CA ILE A 22 -17.62 6.69 -5.80
C ILE A 22 -18.51 7.93 -5.77
N GLY A 23 -18.03 9.01 -6.37
CA GLY A 23 -18.85 10.23 -6.50
C GLY A 23 -20.02 10.02 -7.45
N PRO A 24 -21.23 10.59 -7.19
CA PRO A 24 -22.39 10.42 -8.07
C PRO A 24 -22.13 10.81 -9.52
N ARG A 25 -21.29 11.83 -9.74
CA ARG A 25 -20.90 12.31 -11.08
C ARG A 25 -19.95 11.36 -11.83
N GLU A 26 -19.34 10.41 -11.13
CA GLU A 26 -18.39 9.45 -11.73
C GLU A 26 -19.10 8.24 -12.36
N THR A 27 -20.41 8.05 -12.09
CA THR A 27 -21.18 6.90 -12.61
C THR A 27 -21.13 6.77 -14.12
N ALA A 28 -21.33 7.89 -14.84
CA ALA A 28 -21.28 7.91 -16.30
C ALA A 28 -19.87 7.61 -16.86
N ARG A 29 -18.84 7.71 -16.03
CA ARG A 29 -17.43 7.53 -16.40
C ARG A 29 -16.79 6.32 -15.73
N LEU A 30 -17.60 5.46 -15.07
CA LEU A 30 -17.12 4.29 -14.35
C LEU A 30 -16.27 3.37 -15.21
N TRP A 31 -16.74 3.10 -16.42
CA TRP A 31 -16.01 2.24 -17.35
C TRP A 31 -14.70 2.85 -17.80
N ASP A 32 -14.74 4.04 -18.37
CA ASP A 32 -13.58 4.64 -19.02
C ASP A 32 -12.54 5.11 -17.99
N ARG A 33 -13.00 5.78 -16.93
CA ARG A 33 -12.10 6.42 -15.98
C ARG A 33 -11.64 5.52 -14.84
N HIS A 34 -12.43 4.49 -14.51
CA HIS A 34 -12.13 3.65 -13.36
C HIS A 34 -11.79 2.21 -13.79
N LEU A 35 -12.72 1.48 -14.39
CA LEU A 35 -12.52 0.07 -14.65
C LEU A 35 -11.46 -0.19 -15.73
N LEU A 36 -11.56 0.45 -16.89
CA LEU A 36 -10.61 0.23 -18.00
C LEU A 36 -9.22 0.78 -17.65
N ASN A 37 -9.14 1.93 -16.99
CA ASN A 37 -7.86 2.45 -16.50
C ASN A 37 -7.15 1.52 -15.52
N CYS A 38 -7.90 0.79 -14.69
CA CYS A 38 -7.34 -0.23 -13.81
C CYS A 38 -7.00 -1.50 -14.59
N ALA A 39 -7.86 -1.88 -15.54
CA ALA A 39 -7.71 -3.11 -16.32
C ALA A 39 -6.40 -3.17 -17.13
N VAL A 40 -6.00 -2.06 -17.74
CA VAL A 40 -4.77 -2.02 -18.56
C VAL A 40 -3.49 -2.13 -17.74
N VAL A 41 -3.57 -2.01 -16.42
CA VAL A 41 -2.43 -2.25 -15.52
C VAL A 41 -2.12 -3.75 -15.42
N ALA A 42 -3.08 -4.62 -15.73
CA ALA A 42 -2.88 -6.06 -15.69
C ALA A 42 -1.72 -6.53 -16.61
N ASP A 43 -1.49 -5.83 -17.72
CA ASP A 43 -0.37 -6.14 -18.63
C ASP A 43 1.02 -5.91 -17.99
N LEU A 44 1.08 -5.16 -16.88
CA LEU A 44 2.31 -4.86 -16.15
C LEU A 44 2.56 -5.79 -14.96
N VAL A 45 1.59 -6.63 -14.60
CA VAL A 45 1.66 -7.55 -13.44
C VAL A 45 2.19 -8.90 -13.91
N PRO A 46 3.27 -9.43 -13.30
CA PRO A 46 3.76 -10.77 -13.62
C PRO A 46 2.71 -11.84 -13.30
N ARG A 47 2.74 -12.94 -14.07
CA ARG A 47 1.88 -14.08 -13.77
C ARG A 47 2.23 -14.72 -12.44
N GLN A 48 1.21 -15.23 -11.73
CA GLN A 48 1.36 -15.91 -10.43
C GLN A 48 2.01 -15.05 -9.33
N ALA A 49 2.05 -13.73 -9.51
CA ALA A 49 2.61 -12.81 -8.52
C ALA A 49 1.72 -12.69 -7.28
N THR A 50 2.34 -12.26 -6.18
CA THR A 50 1.62 -11.68 -5.05
C THR A 50 1.45 -10.18 -5.27
N LEU A 51 0.23 -9.67 -5.08
CA LEU A 51 -0.12 -8.26 -5.25
C LEU A 51 -0.75 -7.70 -3.98
N LEU A 52 -0.27 -6.54 -3.55
CA LEU A 52 -0.83 -5.78 -2.45
C LEU A 52 -1.35 -4.43 -2.97
N ASP A 53 -2.65 -4.20 -2.86
CA ASP A 53 -3.27 -2.93 -3.20
C ASP A 53 -3.44 -2.08 -1.95
N ILE A 54 -2.69 -0.98 -1.84
CA ILE A 54 -2.69 -0.12 -0.65
C ILE A 54 -3.69 1.03 -0.78
N GLY A 55 -4.53 1.18 0.26
CA GLY A 55 -5.62 2.16 0.24
C GLY A 55 -6.67 1.79 -0.78
N SER A 56 -7.09 0.53 -0.82
CA SER A 56 -7.95 -0.03 -1.86
C SER A 56 -9.27 0.68 -2.07
N GLY A 57 -9.80 1.35 -1.04
CA GLY A 57 -11.00 2.17 -1.13
C GLY A 57 -12.22 1.42 -1.64
N ALA A 58 -12.63 1.73 -2.86
CA ALA A 58 -13.69 1.02 -3.56
C ALA A 58 -13.21 -0.30 -4.21
N GLY A 59 -11.94 -0.71 -4.04
CA GLY A 59 -11.35 -1.88 -4.67
C GLY A 59 -10.64 -1.61 -6.00
N LEU A 60 -10.23 -0.37 -6.24
CA LEU A 60 -9.60 0.06 -7.48
C LEU A 60 -8.12 0.46 -7.26
N PRO A 61 -7.14 -0.25 -7.87
CA PRO A 61 -7.28 -1.24 -8.96
C PRO A 61 -7.46 -2.70 -8.52
N GLY A 62 -7.29 -3.05 -7.23
CA GLY A 62 -7.11 -4.41 -6.75
C GLY A 62 -8.18 -5.42 -7.20
N ILE A 63 -9.49 -5.10 -7.05
CA ILE A 63 -10.58 -6.00 -7.49
C ILE A 63 -10.56 -6.18 -9.02
N VAL A 64 -10.29 -5.12 -9.78
CA VAL A 64 -10.21 -5.23 -11.25
C VAL A 64 -9.07 -6.15 -11.66
N LEU A 65 -7.91 -6.01 -11.04
CA LEU A 65 -6.76 -6.87 -11.29
C LEU A 65 -7.03 -8.32 -10.88
N ALA A 66 -7.68 -8.54 -9.75
CA ALA A 66 -8.06 -9.88 -9.30
C ALA A 66 -9.01 -10.61 -10.25
N MET A 67 -9.97 -9.88 -10.86
CA MET A 67 -10.86 -10.45 -11.88
C MET A 67 -10.14 -10.83 -13.18
N LEU A 68 -9.10 -10.06 -13.54
CA LEU A 68 -8.33 -10.23 -14.78
C LEU A 68 -7.24 -11.29 -14.66
N LEU A 69 -6.69 -11.44 -13.47
CA LEU A 69 -5.51 -12.26 -13.16
C LEU A 69 -5.85 -13.27 -12.07
N PRO A 70 -6.65 -14.32 -12.35
CA PRO A 70 -7.11 -15.27 -11.34
C PRO A 70 -5.97 -16.06 -10.68
N GLU A 71 -4.80 -16.14 -11.31
CA GLU A 71 -3.59 -16.76 -10.78
C GLU A 71 -2.76 -15.85 -9.85
N VAL A 72 -3.07 -14.54 -9.79
CA VAL A 72 -2.41 -13.57 -8.90
C VAL A 72 -3.13 -13.55 -7.55
N GLN A 73 -2.37 -13.67 -6.46
CA GLN A 73 -2.93 -13.53 -5.10
C GLN A 73 -2.97 -12.06 -4.72
N VAL A 74 -4.17 -11.49 -4.57
CA VAL A 74 -4.41 -10.08 -4.31
C VAL A 74 -4.79 -9.85 -2.86
N THR A 75 -4.04 -9.00 -2.16
CA THR A 75 -4.41 -8.49 -0.84
C THR A 75 -4.87 -7.05 -0.97
N LEU A 76 -6.09 -6.75 -0.54
CA LEU A 76 -6.66 -5.41 -0.48
C LEU A 76 -6.44 -4.84 0.92
N LEU A 77 -5.59 -3.82 1.06
CA LEU A 77 -5.27 -3.18 2.33
C LEU A 77 -6.03 -1.85 2.47
N GLU A 78 -6.90 -1.75 3.47
CA GLU A 78 -7.75 -0.57 3.69
C GLU A 78 -7.90 -0.30 5.19
N PRO A 79 -7.63 0.93 5.69
CA PRO A 79 -7.74 1.22 7.12
C PRO A 79 -9.17 1.39 7.63
N MET A 80 -10.11 1.82 6.80
CA MET A 80 -11.47 2.17 7.24
C MET A 80 -12.38 0.95 7.29
N ALA A 81 -12.92 0.60 8.46
CA ALA A 81 -13.78 -0.57 8.66
C ALA A 81 -14.93 -0.66 7.65
N ARG A 82 -15.68 0.44 7.43
CA ARG A 82 -16.79 0.48 6.47
C ARG A 82 -16.39 0.17 5.02
N ARG A 83 -15.13 0.47 4.65
CA ARG A 83 -14.60 0.15 3.31
C ARG A 83 -14.13 -1.30 3.24
N VAL A 84 -13.58 -1.81 4.33
CA VAL A 84 -13.23 -3.23 4.45
C VAL A 84 -14.49 -4.10 4.29
N GLU A 85 -15.59 -3.76 4.96
CA GLU A 85 -16.88 -4.43 4.80
C GLU A 85 -17.35 -4.43 3.34
N PHE A 86 -17.31 -3.27 2.68
CA PHE A 86 -17.65 -3.16 1.27
C PHE A 86 -16.77 -4.04 0.37
N LEU A 87 -15.45 -4.07 0.63
CA LEU A 87 -14.51 -4.89 -0.13
C LEU A 87 -14.79 -6.40 0.06
N ASP A 88 -15.12 -6.83 1.28
CA ASP A 88 -15.49 -8.22 1.56
C ASP A 88 -16.81 -8.61 0.89
N GLU A 89 -17.80 -7.72 0.90
CA GLU A 89 -19.06 -7.90 0.17
C GLU A 89 -18.82 -8.01 -1.35
N CYS A 90 -17.97 -7.13 -1.92
CA CYS A 90 -17.58 -7.21 -3.32
C CYS A 90 -16.88 -8.54 -3.64
N ARG A 91 -15.91 -8.95 -2.81
CA ARG A 91 -15.17 -10.20 -2.95
C ARG A 91 -16.14 -11.39 -2.98
N ALA A 92 -17.07 -11.45 -2.04
CA ALA A 92 -18.08 -12.51 -1.94
C ALA A 92 -19.05 -12.48 -3.14
N ALA A 93 -19.59 -11.31 -3.46
CA ALA A 93 -20.54 -11.14 -4.57
C ALA A 93 -19.93 -11.50 -5.93
N LEU A 94 -18.64 -11.24 -6.14
CA LEU A 94 -17.92 -11.55 -7.37
C LEU A 94 -17.29 -12.95 -7.38
N GLY A 95 -17.33 -13.67 -6.26
CA GLY A 95 -16.76 -15.02 -6.14
C GLY A 95 -15.24 -15.05 -6.28
N LEU A 96 -14.53 -13.98 -5.86
CA LEU A 96 -13.08 -13.86 -6.02
C LEU A 96 -12.35 -14.67 -4.93
N ARG A 97 -11.81 -15.82 -5.32
CA ARG A 97 -11.08 -16.73 -4.42
C ARG A 97 -9.62 -16.33 -4.22
N ASN A 98 -9.07 -15.54 -5.12
CA ASN A 98 -7.71 -15.03 -5.11
C ASN A 98 -7.58 -13.67 -4.40
N VAL A 99 -8.61 -13.22 -3.67
CA VAL A 99 -8.62 -11.95 -2.95
C VAL A 99 -8.69 -12.17 -1.45
N THR A 100 -7.82 -11.50 -0.72
CA THR A 100 -7.87 -11.35 0.73
C THR A 100 -8.07 -9.88 1.07
N VAL A 101 -9.01 -9.56 1.96
CA VAL A 101 -9.19 -8.19 2.47
C VAL A 101 -8.53 -8.09 3.83
N ARG A 102 -7.69 -7.07 4.02
CA ARG A 102 -6.98 -6.82 5.28
C ARG A 102 -7.24 -5.40 5.75
N ARG A 103 -7.73 -5.26 6.98
CA ARG A 103 -7.83 -3.95 7.62
C ARG A 103 -6.47 -3.54 8.19
N GLY A 104 -6.04 -2.31 7.87
CA GLY A 104 -4.80 -1.74 8.40
C GLY A 104 -4.27 -0.60 7.54
N ARG A 105 -3.31 0.14 8.08
CA ARG A 105 -2.53 1.14 7.36
C ARG A 105 -1.26 0.51 6.82
N ALA A 106 -0.72 1.06 5.74
CA ALA A 106 0.54 0.59 5.14
C ALA A 106 1.69 0.57 6.16
N GLU A 107 1.75 1.57 7.04
CA GLU A 107 2.77 1.68 8.07
C GLU A 107 2.67 0.56 9.14
N GLU A 108 1.44 0.16 9.48
CA GLU A 108 1.16 -0.83 10.53
C GLU A 108 1.51 -2.26 10.11
N VAL A 109 1.47 -2.53 8.81
CA VAL A 109 1.73 -3.88 8.26
C VAL A 109 3.19 -4.09 7.80
N ARG A 110 4.05 -3.10 8.02
CA ARG A 110 5.49 -3.23 7.71
C ARG A 110 6.11 -4.41 8.48
N GLY A 111 6.91 -5.20 7.76
CA GLY A 111 7.53 -6.42 8.31
C GLY A 111 6.58 -7.62 8.46
N GLN A 112 5.27 -7.42 8.28
CA GLN A 112 4.27 -8.49 8.34
C GLN A 112 3.81 -8.94 6.95
N VAL A 113 3.78 -8.02 5.98
CA VAL A 113 3.35 -8.27 4.60
C VAL A 113 4.39 -7.73 3.65
N ARG A 114 4.71 -8.52 2.64
CA ARG A 114 5.46 -8.10 1.45
C ARG A 114 4.86 -8.77 0.23
N ALA A 115 4.85 -8.03 -0.88
CA ALA A 115 4.36 -8.51 -2.16
C ALA A 115 5.38 -8.23 -3.28
N GLU A 116 5.32 -8.99 -4.35
CA GLU A 116 6.12 -8.75 -5.56
C GLU A 116 5.67 -7.49 -6.28
N VAL A 117 4.36 -7.21 -6.23
CA VAL A 117 3.76 -6.01 -6.80
C VAL A 117 2.94 -5.29 -5.74
N VAL A 118 3.19 -4.00 -5.57
CA VAL A 118 2.34 -3.11 -4.77
C VAL A 118 1.63 -2.14 -5.70
N THR A 119 0.31 -2.07 -5.63
CA THR A 119 -0.49 -1.09 -6.38
C THR A 119 -1.05 -0.01 -5.48
N ALA A 120 -1.24 1.17 -6.05
CA ALA A 120 -1.93 2.27 -5.38
C ALA A 120 -2.59 3.20 -6.41
N ARG A 121 -3.76 3.73 -6.03
CA ARG A 121 -4.47 4.75 -6.80
C ARG A 121 -5.01 5.83 -5.86
N ALA A 122 -4.72 7.10 -6.16
CA ALA A 122 -5.23 8.27 -5.43
C ALA A 122 -4.96 8.28 -3.92
N VAL A 123 -3.86 7.65 -3.47
CA VAL A 123 -3.50 7.53 -2.04
C VAL A 123 -2.78 8.79 -1.54
N ALA A 124 -1.69 9.21 -2.25
CA ALA A 124 -0.85 10.33 -1.84
C ALA A 124 0.02 10.82 -3.02
N PRO A 125 0.70 11.98 -2.91
CA PRO A 125 1.81 12.34 -3.79
C PRO A 125 2.87 11.26 -3.82
N LEU A 126 3.69 11.19 -4.90
CA LEU A 126 4.56 10.04 -5.17
C LEU A 126 5.64 9.83 -4.11
N ASP A 127 6.24 10.88 -3.58
CA ASP A 127 7.24 10.84 -2.52
C ASP A 127 6.70 10.16 -1.25
N ARG A 128 5.54 10.61 -0.79
CA ARG A 128 4.85 10.01 0.36
C ARG A 128 4.39 8.58 0.07
N LEU A 129 3.83 8.34 -1.12
CA LEU A 129 3.39 7.02 -1.54
C LEU A 129 4.55 6.03 -1.56
N ALA A 130 5.72 6.41 -2.08
CA ALA A 130 6.91 5.57 -2.10
C ALA A 130 7.33 5.18 -0.68
N GLY A 131 7.31 6.13 0.27
CA GLY A 131 7.59 5.86 1.69
C GLY A 131 6.63 4.84 2.33
N LEU A 132 5.40 4.75 1.85
CA LEU A 132 4.41 3.76 2.29
C LEU A 132 4.61 2.41 1.58
N ALA A 133 4.82 2.44 0.28
CA ALA A 133 4.79 1.26 -0.60
C ALA A 133 6.10 0.47 -0.62
N ILE A 134 7.26 1.13 -0.74
CA ILE A 134 8.56 0.45 -0.88
C ILE A 134 8.87 -0.52 0.27
N PRO A 135 8.57 -0.20 1.57
CA PRO A 135 8.77 -1.17 2.65
C PRO A 135 7.92 -2.44 2.55
N LEU A 136 6.87 -2.43 1.71
CA LEU A 136 5.93 -3.54 1.50
C LEU A 136 6.23 -4.31 0.21
N VAL A 137 7.20 -3.85 -0.58
CA VAL A 137 7.66 -4.55 -1.79
C VAL A 137 8.77 -5.54 -1.43
N GLN A 138 8.76 -6.70 -2.05
CA GLN A 138 9.89 -7.64 -2.00
C GLN A 138 11.12 -7.04 -2.70
N PRO A 139 12.35 -7.40 -2.32
CA PRO A 139 13.55 -7.00 -3.06
C PRO A 139 13.43 -7.38 -4.54
N GLY A 140 13.69 -6.44 -5.45
CA GLY A 140 13.50 -6.63 -6.89
C GLY A 140 12.05 -6.56 -7.39
N GLY A 141 11.07 -6.49 -6.50
CA GLY A 141 9.67 -6.28 -6.86
C GLY A 141 9.36 -4.82 -7.24
N MET A 142 8.09 -4.51 -7.48
CA MET A 142 7.72 -3.21 -8.02
C MET A 142 6.51 -2.56 -7.36
N VAL A 143 6.47 -1.21 -7.42
CA VAL A 143 5.27 -0.42 -7.18
C VAL A 143 4.69 0.02 -8.52
N LEU A 144 3.39 -0.14 -8.70
CA LEU A 144 2.63 0.36 -9.85
C LEU A 144 1.62 1.40 -9.33
N ALA A 145 2.00 2.67 -9.39
CA ALA A 145 1.18 3.79 -8.93
C ALA A 145 0.38 4.40 -10.09
N LEU A 146 -0.96 4.27 -10.06
CA LEU A 146 -1.82 4.94 -11.03
C LEU A 146 -1.86 6.43 -10.71
N LYS A 147 -1.42 7.24 -11.66
CA LYS A 147 -1.25 8.69 -11.51
C LYS A 147 -1.97 9.46 -12.62
N GLY A 148 -2.13 10.77 -12.42
CA GLY A 148 -2.69 11.68 -13.41
C GLY A 148 -1.60 12.30 -14.30
N GLN A 149 -1.99 13.41 -14.96
CA GLN A 149 -1.14 14.12 -15.94
C GLN A 149 0.19 14.62 -15.38
N ARG A 150 0.28 14.88 -14.05
CA ARG A 150 1.50 15.36 -13.37
C ARG A 150 2.47 14.26 -12.98
N ALA A 151 2.27 13.03 -13.43
CA ALA A 151 3.08 11.88 -13.03
C ALA A 151 4.59 12.07 -13.28
N ALA A 152 4.98 12.65 -14.40
CA ALA A 152 6.39 12.92 -14.70
C ALA A 152 6.98 13.94 -13.72
N ALA A 153 6.33 15.07 -13.51
CA ALA A 153 6.76 16.08 -12.55
C ALA A 153 6.80 15.55 -11.10
N GLU A 154 5.83 14.68 -10.73
CA GLU A 154 5.86 14.02 -9.41
C GLU A 154 7.05 13.05 -9.30
N ALA A 155 7.39 12.33 -10.36
CA ALA A 155 8.52 11.41 -10.38
C ALA A 155 9.86 12.14 -10.24
N ASP A 156 10.02 13.25 -10.97
CA ASP A 156 11.22 14.09 -10.89
C ASP A 156 11.41 14.69 -9.48
N ALA A 157 10.33 15.27 -8.94
CA ALA A 157 10.34 15.87 -7.61
C ALA A 157 10.61 14.84 -6.49
N ALA A 158 10.12 13.60 -6.65
CA ALA A 158 10.32 12.52 -5.70
C ALA A 158 11.73 11.90 -5.75
N GLY A 159 12.55 12.21 -6.77
CA GLY A 159 13.84 11.57 -7.02
C GLY A 159 14.76 11.42 -5.80
N PRO A 160 14.99 12.47 -4.97
CA PRO A 160 15.80 12.34 -3.75
C PRO A 160 15.24 11.31 -2.76
N VAL A 161 13.93 11.31 -2.53
CA VAL A 161 13.24 10.36 -1.64
C VAL A 161 13.33 8.94 -2.19
N LEU A 162 13.10 8.75 -3.50
CA LEU A 162 13.16 7.45 -4.15
C LEU A 162 14.54 6.81 -4.01
N ARG A 163 15.61 7.60 -4.21
CA ARG A 163 16.99 7.14 -3.99
C ARG A 163 17.24 6.75 -2.54
N SER A 164 16.78 7.55 -1.57
CA SER A 164 16.95 7.24 -0.14
C SER A 164 16.20 5.97 0.30
N LEU A 165 15.10 5.62 -0.39
CA LEU A 165 14.34 4.39 -0.18
C LEU A 165 14.94 3.17 -0.90
N GLY A 166 16.04 3.33 -1.64
CA GLY A 166 16.68 2.24 -2.37
C GLY A 166 15.90 1.81 -3.64
N VAL A 167 15.16 2.74 -4.24
CA VAL A 167 14.54 2.51 -5.56
C VAL A 167 15.64 2.47 -6.62
N SER A 168 15.70 1.39 -7.39
CA SER A 168 16.73 1.15 -8.41
C SER A 168 16.33 1.63 -9.81
N ASP A 169 15.02 1.70 -10.10
CA ASP A 169 14.52 2.19 -11.39
C ASP A 169 13.18 2.91 -11.21
N VAL A 170 12.98 3.95 -12.01
CA VAL A 170 11.75 4.77 -12.04
C VAL A 170 11.35 4.98 -13.49
N ALA A 171 10.12 4.61 -13.83
CA ALA A 171 9.58 4.80 -15.18
C ALA A 171 8.14 5.33 -15.14
N VAL A 172 7.84 6.30 -15.99
CA VAL A 172 6.48 6.77 -16.24
C VAL A 172 5.96 6.07 -17.51
N LEU A 173 5.00 5.19 -17.33
CA LEU A 173 4.48 4.32 -18.38
C LEU A 173 3.10 4.79 -18.84
N ARG A 174 2.80 4.54 -20.11
CA ARG A 174 1.47 4.73 -20.71
C ARG A 174 0.86 3.35 -20.94
N ALA A 175 0.04 2.89 -20.00
CA ALA A 175 -0.60 1.58 -20.09
C ALA A 175 -1.86 1.65 -20.96
N GLY A 176 -2.07 0.60 -21.77
CA GLY A 176 -3.26 0.48 -22.61
C GLY A 176 -3.25 1.36 -23.87
N VAL A 177 -2.07 1.71 -24.40
CA VAL A 177 -1.96 2.37 -25.72
C VAL A 177 -2.62 1.49 -26.78
N GLY A 178 -3.49 2.08 -27.59
CA GLY A 178 -4.30 1.35 -28.60
C GLY A 178 -5.47 0.54 -28.03
N LYS A 179 -5.60 0.42 -26.69
CA LYS A 179 -6.72 -0.29 -26.03
C LYS A 179 -7.73 0.67 -25.43
N ILE A 180 -7.27 1.78 -24.85
CA ILE A 180 -8.10 2.82 -24.22
C ILE A 180 -7.63 4.22 -24.62
N ALA A 181 -8.52 5.21 -24.57
CA ALA A 181 -8.23 6.60 -24.86
C ALA A 181 -8.80 7.52 -23.77
N PRO A 182 -7.97 8.31 -23.07
CA PRO A 182 -6.50 8.30 -23.09
C PRO A 182 -5.92 7.08 -22.39
N PRO A 183 -4.69 6.65 -22.72
CA PRO A 183 -3.98 5.59 -21.99
C PRO A 183 -3.77 5.97 -20.52
N ALA A 184 -3.83 4.98 -19.63
CA ALA A 184 -3.57 5.19 -18.21
C ALA A 184 -2.09 5.54 -17.96
N THR A 185 -1.84 6.48 -17.04
CA THR A 185 -0.48 6.83 -16.63
C THR A 185 -0.13 6.07 -15.36
N VAL A 186 0.96 5.30 -15.41
CA VAL A 186 1.45 4.50 -14.29
C VAL A 186 2.89 4.87 -14.01
N VAL A 187 3.22 5.21 -12.76
CA VAL A 187 4.61 5.30 -12.32
C VAL A 187 5.01 3.94 -11.76
N ARG A 188 6.01 3.33 -12.40
CA ARG A 188 6.65 2.10 -11.93
C ARG A 188 7.89 2.45 -11.15
N LEU A 189 8.02 1.91 -9.94
CA LEU A 189 9.22 1.98 -9.10
C LEU A 189 9.71 0.54 -8.89
N ILE A 190 10.97 0.26 -9.15
CA ILE A 190 11.58 -1.04 -8.83
C ILE A 190 12.31 -0.91 -7.49
N ALA A 191 11.99 -1.77 -6.54
CA ALA A 191 12.71 -1.85 -5.28
C ALA A 191 14.09 -2.49 -5.49
N GLY A 192 15.16 -1.87 -4.99
CA GLY A 192 16.50 -2.45 -5.08
C GLY A 192 16.62 -3.76 -4.32
N ALA A 193 17.66 -4.53 -4.62
CA ALA A 193 17.92 -5.83 -4.00
C ALA A 193 18.19 -5.74 -2.47
N HIS A 194 18.60 -4.57 -1.99
CA HIS A 194 18.80 -4.29 -0.57
C HIS A 194 18.04 -3.02 -0.19
N PRO A 195 16.88 -3.10 0.49
CA PRO A 195 16.21 -1.92 0.99
C PRO A 195 17.09 -1.27 2.08
N THR A 196 17.72 -0.15 1.74
CA THR A 196 18.42 0.71 2.69
C THR A 196 17.37 1.39 3.57
N GLY A 197 17.05 0.80 4.74
CA GLY A 197 16.11 1.47 5.65
C GLY A 197 15.50 0.67 6.78
N ALA A 198 16.15 -0.40 7.26
CA ALA A 198 15.65 -1.13 8.42
C ALA A 198 16.72 -1.48 9.47
N ALA A 199 17.72 -0.60 9.70
CA ALA A 199 18.70 -0.86 10.75
C ALA A 199 19.37 0.42 11.25
N LYS A 200 18.63 1.34 11.87
CA LYS A 200 19.22 2.33 12.81
C LYS A 200 18.17 2.82 13.79
N SER A 201 17.65 1.96 14.65
CA SER A 201 16.85 2.40 15.81
C SER A 201 16.84 1.42 17.00
N ALA A 202 17.78 0.47 17.05
CA ALA A 202 17.84 -0.47 18.17
C ALA A 202 19.27 -0.75 18.66
N ARG A 203 20.09 0.29 18.80
CA ARG A 203 21.36 0.19 19.53
C ARG A 203 21.81 1.54 20.03
N GLN A 204 21.23 2.00 21.15
CA GLN A 204 21.86 2.92 22.09
C GLN A 204 20.97 3.16 23.31
N VAL A 205 20.68 2.10 24.05
CA VAL A 205 20.38 2.22 25.50
C VAL A 205 21.03 1.00 26.16
N GLY A 206 22.16 1.21 26.81
CA GLY A 206 22.75 0.16 27.62
C GLY A 206 24.27 0.16 27.66
N ALA A 207 24.90 1.21 28.21
CA ALA A 207 26.22 1.10 28.83
C ALA A 207 26.57 2.37 29.57
N ARG A 208 26.00 2.58 30.74
CA ARG A 208 26.57 3.47 31.79
C ARG A 208 26.07 3.02 33.15
N THR A 209 26.68 1.99 33.67
CA THR A 209 26.69 1.74 35.11
C THR A 209 28.03 1.16 35.48
N GLY A 210 28.74 1.84 36.25
CA GLY A 210 29.97 1.34 36.80
C GLY A 210 30.65 2.44 37.62
N ARG A 211 30.05 2.82 38.74
CA ARG A 211 30.82 3.51 39.75
C ARG A 211 30.51 2.94 41.12
N ARG A 212 31.46 2.10 41.56
CA ARG A 212 31.58 1.57 42.92
C ARG A 212 31.59 2.74 43.94
N ALA A 213 30.78 2.65 44.97
CA ALA A 213 30.98 3.35 46.22
C ALA A 213 31.31 2.34 47.32
N ARG A 214 32.43 2.56 48.03
CA ARG A 214 32.96 1.81 49.18
C ARG A 214 32.16 2.10 50.44
N PRO A 215 32.11 1.18 51.42
CA PRO A 215 31.48 1.42 52.71
C PRO A 215 32.44 2.06 53.70
N ARG A 216 31.96 2.92 54.55
CA ARG A 216 32.51 3.35 55.87
C ARG A 216 31.30 3.39 56.79
N GLY A 217 31.23 2.61 57.85
CA GLY A 217 32.00 2.69 59.04
C GLY A 217 31.02 3.07 60.13
N ALA A 218 30.78 2.17 61.07
CA ALA A 218 29.92 2.23 62.25
C ALA A 218 30.33 3.34 63.25
N ASP A 219 29.32 3.78 64.03
CA ASP A 219 29.32 4.13 65.45
C ASP A 219 28.03 4.97 65.68
N GLY A 220 27.06 4.61 66.51
CA GLY A 220 27.18 4.36 67.92
C GLY A 220 26.29 5.34 68.68
N LYS A 221 25.42 4.77 69.56
CA LYS A 221 24.72 5.40 70.67
C LYS A 221 23.32 6.00 70.54
N ALA A 222 22.33 5.25 70.92
CA ALA A 222 21.77 5.23 72.29
C ALA A 222 20.65 6.26 72.58
N ALA A 223 19.48 5.70 72.87
CA ALA A 223 18.55 5.99 73.97
C ALA A 223 17.71 7.30 74.00
N ARG A 224 16.42 7.20 73.90
CA ARG A 224 15.46 7.32 75.06
C ARG A 224 14.03 7.61 74.51
N THR A 225 13.15 6.73 74.82
CA THR A 225 11.72 6.97 75.11
C THR A 225 11.61 7.78 76.46
N PRO A 226 10.49 8.36 76.87
CA PRO A 226 9.08 8.23 76.51
C PRO A 226 8.27 9.55 76.53
N ARG A 227 7.12 9.63 75.94
CA ARG A 227 5.75 9.76 76.49
C ARG A 227 4.76 9.76 75.32
#